data_e452d127bc60fca5a78df5237c510542
#
_entry.id   e452d127bc60fca5a78df5237c510542
#
_cell.length_a   1.000
_cell.length_b   1.000
_cell.length_c   1.000
_cell.angle_alpha   90.00
_cell.angle_beta   90.00
_cell.angle_gamma   90.00
#
_symmetry.space_group_name_H-M   'P 1'
#
loop_
_entity.id
_entity.type
_entity.pdbx_description
1 polymer ?
#
loop_
_entity_poly.entity_id
_entity_poly.type
_entity_poly.pdbx_seq_one_letter_code
_entity_poly.pdbx_strand_id
1 'polypeptide(L)'
;MQVTAHQIGILLEGTVDGNPEVTVNKLSKIEEATKGSLSFLANSKYEHYVYSSGASVIIVNEDFAPAQPVNATLIRVKNAYSAFSVLLEKYDELTKSKKNGIEEPSFIHPTAKIGKDVYIGAFAYIGPNVEVGDGSKIYPNTYLADNVIIGKNVTLYACVNVYFNCVVGDNSILHSGVIIGSDGFGFAKNGEGDYRKVSQIGNVIIEENVEIGSNTTIDRATMGSTIIRKGVKLDNLIQIAHNVEIGSNTVIAAQTGISGSTKIGENCVIGGQVGIVGHITIANGSNIGAKSGVNNSIKEENKSWNGHPLATYRDSLKYQVVTRRLPELEKRIEDLENILKERLK
;
A
#
# COMPACT_ATOMS: atom_id res chain seq x y z
N MET A 1 17.08 2.33 25.63
CA MET A 1 16.88 0.97 26.18
C MET A 1 18.06 0.12 25.74
N GLN A 2 18.68 -0.69 26.63
CA GLN A 2 19.73 -1.64 26.24
C GLN A 2 19.15 -3.04 26.26
N VAL A 3 19.42 -3.82 25.22
CA VAL A 3 18.93 -5.19 25.05
C VAL A 3 20.10 -6.08 24.68
N THR A 4 20.22 -7.28 25.28
CA THR A 4 21.31 -8.22 24.98
C THR A 4 21.01 -9.02 23.71
N ALA A 5 22.07 -9.53 23.07
CA ALA A 5 21.93 -10.46 21.93
C ALA A 5 21.10 -11.69 22.30
N HIS A 6 21.25 -12.19 23.55
CA HIS A 6 20.46 -13.30 24.07
C HIS A 6 18.94 -12.97 24.08
N GLN A 7 18.55 -11.80 24.60
CA GLN A 7 17.15 -11.38 24.65
C GLN A 7 16.54 -11.22 23.25
N ILE A 8 17.33 -10.70 22.30
CA ILE A 8 16.89 -10.58 20.91
C ILE A 8 16.76 -11.96 20.26
N GLY A 9 17.72 -12.86 20.53
CA GLY A 9 17.66 -14.24 20.05
C GLY A 9 16.38 -14.96 20.51
N ILE A 10 16.01 -14.83 21.78
CA ILE A 10 14.74 -15.39 22.30
C ILE A 10 13.54 -14.75 21.60
N LEU A 11 13.50 -13.42 21.48
CA LEU A 11 12.38 -12.71 20.83
C LEU A 11 12.16 -13.15 19.38
N LEU A 12 13.24 -13.44 18.66
CA LEU A 12 13.20 -13.81 17.24
C LEU A 12 13.22 -15.32 16.98
N GLU A 13 13.17 -16.14 18.05
CA GLU A 13 13.32 -17.60 17.96
C GLU A 13 14.61 -18.02 17.22
N GLY A 14 15.68 -17.22 17.39
CA GLY A 14 16.94 -17.38 16.71
C GLY A 14 18.05 -17.92 17.62
N THR A 15 19.11 -18.43 17.00
CA THR A 15 20.32 -18.91 17.69
C THR A 15 21.38 -17.82 17.72
N VAL A 16 21.97 -17.57 18.91
CA VAL A 16 23.06 -16.61 19.05
C VAL A 16 24.38 -17.31 18.77
N ASP A 17 25.15 -16.81 17.81
CA ASP A 17 26.46 -17.25 17.40
C ASP A 17 27.47 -16.12 17.75
N GLY A 18 28.22 -16.28 18.83
CA GLY A 18 29.12 -15.28 19.41
C GLY A 18 28.79 -14.98 20.88
N ASN A 19 29.01 -13.75 21.34
CA ASN A 19 28.79 -13.36 22.72
C ASN A 19 27.34 -13.00 23.03
N PRO A 20 26.58 -13.81 23.81
CA PRO A 20 25.18 -13.55 24.12
C PRO A 20 24.93 -12.31 24.99
N GLU A 21 25.95 -11.87 25.75
CA GLU A 21 25.85 -10.73 26.67
C GLU A 21 26.12 -9.37 25.99
N VAL A 22 26.49 -9.39 24.71
CA VAL A 22 26.67 -8.14 23.97
C VAL A 22 25.37 -7.35 23.96
N THR A 23 25.44 -6.05 24.31
CA THR A 23 24.28 -5.16 24.34
C THR A 23 24.23 -4.25 23.15
N VAL A 24 23.00 -3.98 22.70
CA VAL A 24 22.67 -2.99 21.67
C VAL A 24 21.65 -1.98 22.19
N ASN A 25 21.70 -0.77 21.68
CA ASN A 25 20.81 0.32 22.08
C ASN A 25 20.23 1.11 20.88
N LYS A 26 20.62 0.77 19.65
CA LYS A 26 20.15 1.41 18.42
C LYS A 26 20.09 0.43 17.25
N LEU A 27 19.21 0.70 16.32
CA LEU A 27 19.13 0.06 15.02
C LEU A 27 19.92 0.90 14.01
N SER A 28 20.66 0.27 13.11
CA SER A 28 21.46 0.97 12.08
C SER A 28 21.53 0.13 10.81
N LYS A 29 21.66 0.80 9.67
CA LYS A 29 22.05 0.11 8.43
C LYS A 29 23.41 -0.55 8.60
N ILE A 30 23.61 -1.67 7.92
CA ILE A 30 24.82 -2.47 8.09
C ILE A 30 26.11 -1.71 7.73
N GLU A 31 26.04 -0.86 6.72
CA GLU A 31 27.16 -0.02 6.25
C GLU A 31 27.48 1.16 7.16
N GLU A 32 26.52 1.61 7.98
CA GLU A 32 26.63 2.79 8.86
C GLU A 32 26.75 2.40 10.33
N ALA A 33 26.72 1.09 10.64
CA ALA A 33 26.64 0.60 11.98
C ALA A 33 27.95 0.85 12.78
N THR A 34 27.78 1.18 14.04
CA THR A 34 28.86 1.38 15.00
C THR A 34 28.62 0.57 16.26
N LYS A 35 29.57 0.54 17.19
CA LYS A 35 29.42 -0.18 18.46
C LYS A 35 28.10 0.17 19.16
N GLY A 36 27.38 -0.84 19.63
CA GLY A 36 26.05 -0.73 20.21
C GLY A 36 24.90 -0.79 19.17
N SER A 37 25.21 -0.93 17.89
CA SER A 37 24.21 -1.10 16.85
C SER A 37 23.78 -2.56 16.69
N LEU A 38 22.49 -2.75 16.42
CA LEU A 38 21.90 -3.95 15.82
C LEU A 38 21.63 -3.69 14.33
N SER A 39 22.11 -4.58 13.48
CA SER A 39 21.89 -4.56 12.02
C SER A 39 21.34 -5.89 11.53
N PHE A 40 21.05 -5.99 10.25
CA PHE A 40 20.60 -7.24 9.61
C PHE A 40 21.17 -7.39 8.20
N LEU A 41 21.29 -8.63 7.75
CA LEU A 41 21.61 -9.02 6.38
C LEU A 41 20.50 -9.92 5.83
N ALA A 42 19.64 -9.37 4.95
CA ALA A 42 18.61 -10.15 4.26
C ALA A 42 18.92 -10.33 2.77
N ASN A 43 19.80 -9.52 2.19
CA ASN A 43 20.14 -9.57 0.77
C ASN A 43 21.65 -9.78 0.61
N SER A 44 22.04 -10.84 -0.09
CA SER A 44 23.44 -11.22 -0.33
C SER A 44 24.28 -10.14 -1.00
N LYS A 45 23.66 -9.22 -1.75
CA LYS A 45 24.37 -8.06 -2.32
C LYS A 45 25.07 -7.18 -1.29
N TYR A 46 24.62 -7.20 -0.04
CA TYR A 46 25.16 -6.42 1.07
C TYR A 46 26.09 -7.23 1.95
N GLU A 47 26.40 -8.50 1.61
CA GLU A 47 27.23 -9.38 2.41
C GLU A 47 28.60 -8.78 2.71
N HIS A 48 29.22 -8.11 1.74
CA HIS A 48 30.55 -7.49 1.92
C HIS A 48 30.60 -6.48 3.09
N TYR A 49 29.47 -5.87 3.47
CA TYR A 49 29.40 -5.00 4.65
C TYR A 49 29.43 -5.75 5.97
N VAL A 50 29.08 -7.03 6.02
CA VAL A 50 29.14 -7.82 7.27
C VAL A 50 30.54 -7.83 7.85
N TYR A 51 31.57 -7.91 6.99
CA TYR A 51 32.99 -8.01 7.38
C TYR A 51 33.60 -6.67 7.79
N SER A 52 33.05 -5.56 7.36
CA SER A 52 33.52 -4.19 7.66
C SER A 52 32.61 -3.43 8.62
N SER A 53 31.46 -3.98 8.96
CA SER A 53 30.47 -3.33 9.83
C SER A 53 31.00 -3.16 11.26
N GLY A 54 30.76 -2.00 11.85
CA GLY A 54 30.97 -1.73 13.28
C GLY A 54 29.82 -2.20 14.17
N ALA A 55 28.83 -2.93 13.63
CA ALA A 55 27.70 -3.45 14.41
C ALA A 55 28.14 -4.37 15.54
N SER A 56 27.50 -4.28 16.70
CA SER A 56 27.71 -5.22 17.80
C SER A 56 26.96 -6.54 17.57
N VAL A 57 25.81 -6.47 16.91
CA VAL A 57 24.96 -7.64 16.59
C VAL A 57 24.44 -7.51 15.15
N ILE A 58 24.45 -8.62 14.40
CA ILE A 58 23.88 -8.69 13.04
C ILE A 58 22.94 -9.89 12.97
N ILE A 59 21.70 -9.65 12.54
CA ILE A 59 20.74 -10.71 12.25
C ILE A 59 21.00 -11.23 10.83
N VAL A 60 21.12 -12.56 10.71
CA VAL A 60 21.39 -13.24 9.44
C VAL A 60 20.46 -14.44 9.27
N ASN A 61 20.31 -14.93 8.05
CA ASN A 61 19.62 -16.20 7.82
C ASN A 61 20.42 -17.36 8.45
N GLU A 62 19.75 -18.42 8.86
CA GLU A 62 20.37 -19.60 9.48
C GLU A 62 21.39 -20.30 8.57
N ASP A 63 21.20 -20.24 7.26
CA ASP A 63 22.09 -20.81 6.23
C ASP A 63 23.27 -19.91 5.86
N PHE A 64 23.37 -18.71 6.44
CA PHE A 64 24.48 -17.78 6.16
C PHE A 64 25.82 -18.36 6.62
N ALA A 65 26.70 -18.61 5.66
CA ALA A 65 28.08 -19.07 5.89
C ALA A 65 29.07 -17.94 5.55
N PRO A 66 29.66 -17.23 6.55
CA PRO A 66 30.56 -16.13 6.29
C PRO A 66 31.86 -16.62 5.61
N ALA A 67 32.27 -15.95 4.52
CA ALA A 67 33.52 -16.26 3.82
C ALA A 67 34.78 -15.76 4.58
N GLN A 68 34.60 -14.88 5.57
CA GLN A 68 35.65 -14.29 6.39
C GLN A 68 35.19 -14.18 7.85
N PRO A 69 36.13 -14.03 8.83
CA PRO A 69 35.73 -13.80 10.21
C PRO A 69 34.87 -12.56 10.38
N VAL A 70 33.81 -12.68 11.17
CA VAL A 70 32.86 -11.59 11.51
C VAL A 70 33.12 -11.17 12.96
N ASN A 71 33.30 -9.88 13.19
CA ASN A 71 33.56 -9.34 14.54
C ASN A 71 32.26 -9.18 15.37
N ALA A 72 31.10 -9.08 14.72
CA ALA A 72 29.81 -8.94 15.38
C ALA A 72 29.30 -10.30 15.88
N THR A 73 28.52 -10.28 16.96
CA THR A 73 27.69 -11.43 17.34
C THR A 73 26.59 -11.61 16.32
N LEU A 74 26.41 -12.82 15.78
CA LEU A 74 25.36 -13.12 14.82
C LEU A 74 24.14 -13.69 15.54
N ILE A 75 22.96 -13.31 15.10
CA ILE A 75 21.69 -13.95 15.47
C ILE A 75 21.14 -14.63 14.21
N ARG A 76 21.17 -15.96 14.21
CA ARG A 76 20.73 -16.79 13.10
C ARG A 76 19.24 -17.08 13.20
N VAL A 77 18.47 -16.73 12.17
CA VAL A 77 17.02 -16.87 12.09
C VAL A 77 16.61 -17.48 10.76
N LYS A 78 15.42 -18.09 10.67
CA LYS A 78 14.92 -18.67 9.42
C LYS A 78 14.82 -17.63 8.29
N ASN A 79 14.40 -16.41 8.60
CA ASN A 79 14.30 -15.32 7.65
C ASN A 79 14.67 -13.98 8.33
N ALA A 80 15.84 -13.45 7.97
CA ALA A 80 16.38 -12.23 8.57
C ALA A 80 15.52 -10.99 8.28
N TYR A 81 14.85 -10.92 7.13
CA TYR A 81 13.97 -9.80 6.80
C TYR A 81 12.71 -9.78 7.67
N SER A 82 12.05 -10.94 7.80
CA SER A 82 10.86 -11.06 8.66
C SER A 82 11.20 -10.82 10.13
N ALA A 83 12.33 -11.36 10.60
CA ALA A 83 12.80 -11.13 11.97
C ALA A 83 13.08 -9.63 12.25
N PHE A 84 13.70 -8.95 11.30
CA PHE A 84 13.93 -7.50 11.42
C PHE A 84 12.61 -6.70 11.42
N SER A 85 11.62 -7.10 10.65
CA SER A 85 10.27 -6.48 10.69
C SER A 85 9.64 -6.58 12.07
N VAL A 86 9.71 -7.75 12.71
CA VAL A 86 9.22 -7.95 14.10
C VAL A 86 9.94 -7.03 15.10
N LEU A 87 11.25 -6.85 14.94
CA LEU A 87 12.03 -5.93 15.79
C LEU A 87 11.63 -4.46 15.56
N LEU A 88 11.39 -4.06 14.31
CA LEU A 88 10.92 -2.71 14.01
C LEU A 88 9.54 -2.45 14.62
N GLU A 89 8.63 -3.41 14.55
CA GLU A 89 7.32 -3.32 15.21
C GLU A 89 7.46 -3.15 16.71
N LYS A 90 8.30 -3.97 17.36
CA LYS A 90 8.57 -3.86 18.81
C LYS A 90 9.23 -2.54 19.19
N TYR A 91 10.17 -2.08 18.40
CA TYR A 91 10.82 -0.79 18.63
C TYR A 91 9.82 0.37 18.52
N ASP A 92 8.96 0.33 17.50
CA ASP A 92 7.90 1.30 17.27
C ASP A 92 6.87 1.30 18.43
N GLU A 93 6.42 0.14 18.89
CA GLU A 93 5.54 0.01 20.06
C GLU A 93 6.13 0.62 21.33
N LEU A 94 7.46 0.47 21.53
CA LEU A 94 8.14 0.97 22.70
C LEU A 94 8.47 2.47 22.65
N THR A 95 8.63 3.01 21.45
CA THR A 95 9.05 4.41 21.24
C THR A 95 7.89 5.34 20.91
N LYS A 96 6.79 4.82 20.35
CA LYS A 96 5.57 5.61 20.10
C LYS A 96 4.98 6.11 21.42
N SER A 97 4.72 7.41 21.47
CA SER A 97 3.92 8.02 22.53
C SER A 97 2.55 7.36 22.55
N LYS A 98 2.16 6.77 23.68
CA LYS A 98 0.80 6.22 23.87
C LYS A 98 -0.17 7.39 23.98
N LYS A 99 -0.67 7.85 22.82
CA LYS A 99 -1.71 8.85 22.77
C LYS A 99 -3.01 8.26 23.32
N ASN A 100 -3.66 8.98 24.25
CA ASN A 100 -4.96 8.64 24.81
C ASN A 100 -5.68 9.91 25.26
N GLY A 101 -7.01 9.88 25.31
CA GLY A 101 -7.84 11.00 25.74
C GLY A 101 -8.16 11.98 24.61
N ILE A 102 -8.84 13.07 24.97
CA ILE A 102 -9.36 14.07 24.03
C ILE A 102 -8.56 15.36 24.21
N GLU A 103 -7.97 15.86 23.12
CA GLU A 103 -7.29 17.15 23.10
C GLU A 103 -8.29 18.28 22.78
N GLU A 104 -8.13 19.43 23.39
CA GLU A 104 -8.95 20.63 23.14
C GLU A 104 -8.17 21.67 22.31
N PRO A 105 -8.84 22.45 21.40
CA PRO A 105 -10.27 22.33 21.11
C PRO A 105 -10.55 21.20 20.11
N SER A 106 -11.59 20.41 20.37
CA SER A 106 -12.16 19.43 19.45
C SER A 106 -13.68 19.50 19.51
N PHE A 107 -14.37 19.07 18.46
CA PHE A 107 -15.82 19.00 18.46
C PHE A 107 -16.29 17.55 18.39
N ILE A 108 -17.10 17.14 19.36
CA ILE A 108 -17.73 15.82 19.39
C ILE A 108 -19.24 16.03 19.56
N HIS A 109 -20.01 15.60 18.55
CA HIS A 109 -21.46 15.72 18.62
C HIS A 109 -22.04 14.89 19.77
N PRO A 110 -23.06 15.36 20.52
CA PRO A 110 -23.62 14.66 21.67
C PRO A 110 -24.19 13.25 21.41
N THR A 111 -24.53 12.95 20.14
CA THR A 111 -25.02 11.62 19.73
C THR A 111 -23.90 10.67 19.29
N ALA A 112 -22.65 11.15 19.21
CA ALA A 112 -21.53 10.30 18.87
C ALA A 112 -21.21 9.33 20.01
N LYS A 113 -20.82 8.10 19.64
CA LYS A 113 -20.43 7.05 20.60
C LYS A 113 -18.93 6.82 20.49
N ILE A 114 -18.21 7.15 21.56
CA ILE A 114 -16.77 6.99 21.63
C ILE A 114 -16.44 5.82 22.54
N GLY A 115 -15.65 4.87 22.01
CA GLY A 115 -15.19 3.69 22.72
C GLY A 115 -14.17 3.98 23.82
N LYS A 116 -13.66 2.92 24.43
CA LYS A 116 -12.62 3.00 25.48
C LYS A 116 -11.25 3.24 24.88
N ASP A 117 -10.37 3.92 25.62
CA ASP A 117 -8.96 4.15 25.24
C ASP A 117 -8.76 4.81 23.87
N VAL A 118 -9.76 5.62 23.45
CA VAL A 118 -9.71 6.37 22.19
C VAL A 118 -8.89 7.66 22.39
N TYR A 119 -8.07 7.99 21.40
CA TYR A 119 -7.44 9.30 21.28
C TYR A 119 -8.16 10.15 20.24
N ILE A 120 -8.48 11.38 20.59
CA ILE A 120 -9.04 12.40 19.69
C ILE A 120 -8.15 13.64 19.78
N GLY A 121 -7.47 13.96 18.68
CA GLY A 121 -6.54 15.09 18.58
C GLY A 121 -7.25 16.42 18.40
N ALA A 122 -6.52 17.49 18.69
CA ALA A 122 -7.04 18.86 18.58
C ALA A 122 -7.61 19.17 17.18
N PHE A 123 -8.67 19.98 17.14
CA PHE A 123 -9.40 20.39 15.94
C PHE A 123 -10.05 19.23 15.16
N ALA A 124 -10.16 18.03 15.74
CA ALA A 124 -10.96 16.97 15.15
C ALA A 124 -12.46 17.33 15.25
N TYR A 125 -13.21 17.00 14.20
CA TYR A 125 -14.67 17.10 14.15
C TYR A 125 -15.29 15.71 14.07
N ILE A 126 -16.10 15.37 15.06
CA ILE A 126 -16.84 14.10 15.14
C ILE A 126 -18.33 14.42 15.04
N GLY A 127 -18.94 14.07 13.90
CA GLY A 127 -20.30 14.40 13.55
C GLY A 127 -21.38 13.60 14.27
N PRO A 128 -22.67 13.87 13.96
CA PRO A 128 -23.81 13.16 14.51
C PRO A 128 -23.75 11.64 14.25
N ASN A 129 -24.11 10.87 15.29
CA ASN A 129 -24.20 9.41 15.24
C ASN A 129 -22.93 8.68 14.78
N VAL A 130 -21.78 9.34 14.85
CA VAL A 130 -20.50 8.68 14.60
C VAL A 130 -20.23 7.66 15.68
N GLU A 131 -19.76 6.48 15.29
CA GLU A 131 -19.29 5.45 16.22
C GLU A 131 -17.78 5.28 16.06
N VAL A 132 -17.02 5.34 17.16
CA VAL A 132 -15.57 5.10 17.19
C VAL A 132 -15.28 3.95 18.14
N GLY A 133 -14.73 2.87 17.61
CA GLY A 133 -14.40 1.66 18.37
C GLY A 133 -13.21 1.83 19.31
N ASP A 134 -13.10 0.91 20.27
CA ASP A 134 -12.09 0.92 21.34
C ASP A 134 -10.66 0.99 20.77
N GLY A 135 -9.77 1.70 21.45
CA GLY A 135 -8.35 1.78 21.11
C GLY A 135 -8.00 2.60 19.87
N SER A 136 -9.00 3.18 19.20
CA SER A 136 -8.80 3.93 17.95
C SER A 136 -8.15 5.30 18.21
N LYS A 137 -7.37 5.78 17.23
CA LYS A 137 -6.62 7.03 17.32
C LYS A 137 -7.01 7.95 16.18
N ILE A 138 -7.64 9.05 16.52
CA ILE A 138 -8.10 10.09 15.61
C ILE A 138 -7.18 11.29 15.78
N TYR A 139 -6.26 11.49 14.84
CA TYR A 139 -5.26 12.57 14.92
C TYR A 139 -5.84 13.95 14.56
N PRO A 140 -5.11 15.06 14.83
CA PRO A 140 -5.63 16.41 14.67
C PRO A 140 -6.17 16.72 13.27
N ASN A 141 -7.17 17.62 13.21
CA ASN A 141 -7.84 18.08 11.99
C ASN A 141 -8.54 16.96 11.19
N THR A 142 -8.82 15.81 11.78
CA THR A 142 -9.63 14.75 11.17
C THR A 142 -11.10 15.14 11.19
N TYR A 143 -11.78 14.91 10.06
CA TYR A 143 -13.21 15.15 9.91
C TYR A 143 -13.97 13.83 9.71
N LEU A 144 -14.87 13.51 10.65
CA LEU A 144 -15.80 12.40 10.54
C LEU A 144 -17.21 12.96 10.38
N ALA A 145 -17.81 12.77 9.21
CA ALA A 145 -19.17 13.22 8.94
C ALA A 145 -20.23 12.32 9.59
N ASP A 146 -21.52 12.64 9.38
CA ASP A 146 -22.64 11.96 10.00
C ASP A 146 -22.68 10.46 9.71
N ASN A 147 -23.03 9.66 10.74
CA ASN A 147 -23.20 8.21 10.66
C ASN A 147 -21.96 7.44 10.22
N VAL A 148 -20.77 8.00 10.35
CA VAL A 148 -19.52 7.28 10.08
C VAL A 148 -19.29 6.24 11.17
N ILE A 149 -18.81 5.06 10.75
CA ILE A 149 -18.43 3.98 11.67
C ILE A 149 -16.92 3.74 11.53
N ILE A 150 -16.22 3.91 12.66
CA ILE A 150 -14.80 3.58 12.80
C ILE A 150 -14.68 2.38 13.72
N GLY A 151 -14.06 1.32 13.26
CA GLY A 151 -13.83 0.08 14.01
C GLY A 151 -12.86 0.25 15.18
N LYS A 152 -12.41 -0.88 15.74
CA LYS A 152 -11.45 -0.93 16.86
C LYS A 152 -10.02 -0.81 16.36
N ASN A 153 -9.15 -0.21 17.18
CA ASN A 153 -7.71 -0.05 16.91
C ASN A 153 -7.40 0.63 15.56
N VAL A 154 -8.32 1.44 15.05
CA VAL A 154 -8.11 2.19 13.81
C VAL A 154 -7.22 3.40 14.08
N THR A 155 -6.29 3.67 13.17
CA THR A 155 -5.49 4.91 13.22
C THR A 155 -5.83 5.79 12.02
N LEU A 156 -6.41 6.95 12.30
CA LEU A 156 -6.63 8.01 11.31
C LEU A 156 -5.62 9.12 11.57
N TYR A 157 -4.61 9.24 10.72
CA TYR A 157 -3.62 10.30 10.84
C TYR A 157 -4.22 11.67 10.52
N ALA A 158 -3.44 12.73 10.78
CA ALA A 158 -3.93 14.11 10.66
C ALA A 158 -4.54 14.42 9.28
N CYS A 159 -5.61 15.23 9.28
CA CYS A 159 -6.31 15.67 8.07
C CYS A 159 -6.99 14.54 7.26
N VAL A 160 -7.28 13.39 7.85
CA VAL A 160 -8.13 12.37 7.23
C VAL A 160 -9.57 12.87 7.22
N ASN A 161 -10.27 12.70 6.09
CA ASN A 161 -11.68 13.08 5.94
C ASN A 161 -12.51 11.85 5.58
N VAL A 162 -13.50 11.53 6.39
CA VAL A 162 -14.43 10.44 6.15
C VAL A 162 -15.84 11.02 6.03
N TYR A 163 -16.41 10.90 4.84
CA TYR A 163 -17.73 11.42 4.51
C TYR A 163 -18.84 10.53 5.07
N PHE A 164 -20.07 11.07 5.07
CA PHE A 164 -21.23 10.45 5.72
C PHE A 164 -21.51 9.01 5.27
N ASN A 165 -22.00 8.18 6.20
CA ASN A 165 -22.36 6.77 6.03
C ASN A 165 -21.21 5.83 5.61
N CYS A 166 -19.95 6.28 5.64
CA CYS A 166 -18.80 5.43 5.33
C CYS A 166 -18.35 4.60 6.55
N VAL A 167 -17.73 3.46 6.27
CA VAL A 167 -17.28 2.50 7.28
C VAL A 167 -15.78 2.24 7.13
N VAL A 168 -15.05 2.25 8.24
CA VAL A 168 -13.64 1.85 8.31
C VAL A 168 -13.51 0.72 9.33
N GLY A 169 -13.13 -0.46 8.85
CA GLY A 169 -13.00 -1.69 9.63
C GLY A 169 -11.80 -1.71 10.57
N ASP A 170 -11.83 -2.67 11.50
CA ASP A 170 -10.88 -2.83 12.58
C ASP A 170 -9.41 -2.89 12.12
N ASN A 171 -8.49 -2.39 12.97
CA ASN A 171 -7.04 -2.44 12.75
C ASN A 171 -6.57 -1.76 11.46
N SER A 172 -7.36 -0.87 10.87
CA SER A 172 -7.00 -0.16 9.64
C SER A 172 -6.21 1.12 9.95
N ILE A 173 -5.34 1.50 9.01
CA ILE A 173 -4.49 2.69 9.12
C ILE A 173 -4.73 3.57 7.89
N LEU A 174 -5.16 4.81 8.12
CA LEU A 174 -5.32 5.81 7.07
C LEU A 174 -4.32 6.94 7.31
N HIS A 175 -3.40 7.13 6.36
CA HIS A 175 -2.37 8.16 6.46
C HIS A 175 -2.91 9.56 6.16
N SER A 176 -2.10 10.58 6.45
CA SER A 176 -2.54 11.98 6.38
C SER A 176 -3.09 12.37 5.02
N GLY A 177 -4.19 13.13 5.04
CA GLY A 177 -4.84 13.65 3.84
C GLY A 177 -5.67 12.63 3.05
N VAL A 178 -5.88 11.42 3.56
CA VAL A 178 -6.77 10.43 2.93
C VAL A 178 -8.20 10.95 2.96
N ILE A 179 -8.91 10.79 1.82
CA ILE A 179 -10.32 11.18 1.67
C ILE A 179 -11.14 9.93 1.34
N ILE A 180 -12.12 9.65 2.18
CA ILE A 180 -13.03 8.51 2.02
C ILE A 180 -14.44 9.02 1.78
N GLY A 181 -15.02 8.65 0.64
CA GLY A 181 -16.43 8.91 0.33
C GLY A 181 -16.73 10.26 -0.31
N SER A 182 -15.74 10.90 -0.95
CA SER A 182 -16.00 12.01 -1.87
C SER A 182 -16.92 11.57 -3.01
N ASP A 183 -17.64 12.52 -3.63
CA ASP A 183 -18.52 12.19 -4.75
C ASP A 183 -17.71 11.69 -5.95
N GLY A 184 -18.15 10.58 -6.52
CA GLY A 184 -17.62 10.06 -7.78
C GLY A 184 -17.80 11.03 -8.95
N PHE A 185 -16.96 10.91 -9.97
CA PHE A 185 -17.01 11.71 -11.21
C PHE A 185 -18.18 11.27 -12.10
N GLY A 186 -19.39 11.66 -11.69
CA GLY A 186 -20.64 11.34 -12.39
C GLY A 186 -21.30 12.58 -12.96
N PHE A 187 -21.35 12.69 -14.31
CA PHE A 187 -22.01 13.78 -15.01
C PHE A 187 -22.78 13.25 -16.23
N ALA A 188 -24.00 13.74 -16.45
CA ALA A 188 -24.82 13.46 -17.61
C ALA A 188 -24.92 14.72 -18.48
N LYS A 189 -24.81 14.56 -19.79
CA LYS A 189 -25.10 15.67 -20.72
C LYS A 189 -26.60 15.93 -20.78
N ASN A 190 -27.01 17.18 -20.64
CA ASN A 190 -28.38 17.62 -20.98
C ASN A 190 -28.53 17.81 -22.50
N GLY A 191 -29.73 18.10 -22.94
CA GLY A 191 -30.05 18.31 -24.39
C GLY A 191 -29.35 19.53 -25.02
N GLU A 192 -28.81 20.44 -24.22
CA GLU A 192 -28.11 21.66 -24.64
C GLU A 192 -26.58 21.47 -24.64
N GLY A 193 -26.09 20.29 -24.25
CA GLY A 193 -24.67 19.95 -24.24
C GLY A 193 -23.92 20.20 -22.90
N ASP A 194 -24.58 20.79 -21.91
CA ASP A 194 -24.02 21.04 -20.60
C ASP A 194 -23.97 19.77 -19.75
N TYR A 195 -23.05 19.74 -18.81
CA TYR A 195 -22.92 18.64 -17.86
C TYR A 195 -23.73 18.89 -16.58
N ARG A 196 -24.67 18.01 -16.29
CA ARG A 196 -25.42 17.99 -15.04
C ARG A 196 -24.82 16.92 -14.10
N LYS A 197 -24.54 17.30 -12.85
CA LYS A 197 -24.05 16.37 -11.82
C LYS A 197 -25.07 15.26 -11.56
N VAL A 198 -24.58 14.02 -11.54
CA VAL A 198 -25.32 12.84 -11.05
C VAL A 198 -25.03 12.68 -9.56
N SER A 199 -26.07 12.72 -8.73
CA SER A 199 -25.94 12.57 -7.27
C SER A 199 -25.36 11.21 -6.91
N GLN A 200 -24.43 11.21 -5.96
CA GLN A 200 -23.75 10.02 -5.45
C GLN A 200 -24.32 9.72 -4.07
N ILE A 201 -25.19 8.71 -3.96
CA ILE A 201 -25.97 8.41 -2.73
C ILE A 201 -25.45 7.17 -1.98
N GLY A 202 -24.50 6.46 -2.53
CA GLY A 202 -23.86 5.31 -1.90
C GLY A 202 -22.80 5.72 -0.87
N ASN A 203 -21.97 4.78 -0.47
CA ASN A 203 -20.92 4.99 0.51
C ASN A 203 -19.62 4.27 0.12
N VAL A 204 -18.64 4.27 1.05
CA VAL A 204 -17.43 3.45 1.00
C VAL A 204 -17.42 2.52 2.20
N ILE A 205 -17.05 1.26 1.96
CA ILE A 205 -16.78 0.27 3.01
C ILE A 205 -15.32 -0.16 2.90
N ILE A 206 -14.56 0.11 3.95
CA ILE A 206 -13.20 -0.41 4.14
C ILE A 206 -13.30 -1.52 5.16
N GLU A 207 -12.88 -2.73 4.81
CA GLU A 207 -12.84 -3.87 5.73
C GLU A 207 -11.63 -3.79 6.67
N GLU A 208 -11.40 -4.83 7.48
CA GLU A 208 -10.35 -4.83 8.49
C GLU A 208 -8.93 -4.99 7.91
N ASN A 209 -7.92 -4.54 8.67
CA ASN A 209 -6.48 -4.66 8.36
C ASN A 209 -6.05 -3.95 7.05
N VAL A 210 -6.78 -2.94 6.63
CA VAL A 210 -6.46 -2.13 5.44
C VAL A 210 -5.50 -1.00 5.81
N GLU A 211 -4.54 -0.73 4.93
CA GLU A 211 -3.66 0.44 5.06
C GLU A 211 -3.74 1.31 3.81
N ILE A 212 -3.93 2.63 4.00
CA ILE A 212 -4.13 3.59 2.91
C ILE A 212 -3.13 4.73 3.06
N GLY A 213 -2.26 4.87 2.05
CA GLY A 213 -1.23 5.89 1.98
C GLY A 213 -1.76 7.31 1.81
N SER A 214 -0.90 8.26 2.09
CA SER A 214 -1.24 9.69 2.15
C SER A 214 -1.85 10.23 0.87
N ASN A 215 -2.86 11.12 1.02
CA ASN A 215 -3.56 11.79 -0.08
C ASN A 215 -4.21 10.84 -1.11
N THR A 216 -4.49 9.60 -0.73
CA THR A 216 -5.31 8.69 -1.52
C THR A 216 -6.77 9.05 -1.37
N THR A 217 -7.51 9.03 -2.48
CA THR A 217 -8.95 9.36 -2.52
C THR A 217 -9.75 8.14 -2.97
N ILE A 218 -10.80 7.82 -2.22
CA ILE A 218 -11.74 6.73 -2.52
C ILE A 218 -13.14 7.33 -2.62
N ASP A 219 -13.68 7.36 -3.85
CA ASP A 219 -15.00 7.91 -4.11
C ASP A 219 -16.10 6.96 -3.65
N ARG A 220 -17.20 7.55 -3.16
CA ARG A 220 -18.41 6.79 -2.86
C ARG A 220 -19.06 6.22 -4.10
N ALA A 221 -19.75 5.13 -3.95
CA ALA A 221 -20.57 4.59 -5.03
C ALA A 221 -21.72 5.54 -5.40
N THR A 222 -22.13 5.50 -6.65
CA THR A 222 -23.37 6.17 -7.08
C THR A 222 -24.57 5.60 -6.33
N MET A 223 -24.65 4.26 -6.22
CA MET A 223 -25.57 3.49 -5.38
C MET A 223 -24.82 2.26 -4.85
N GLY A 224 -25.16 1.79 -3.66
CA GLY A 224 -24.44 0.71 -2.98
C GLY A 224 -23.12 1.20 -2.41
N SER A 225 -22.04 0.43 -2.58
CA SER A 225 -20.77 0.72 -1.94
C SER A 225 -19.59 0.58 -2.90
N THR A 226 -18.58 1.44 -2.74
CA THR A 226 -17.21 1.19 -3.16
C THR A 226 -16.55 0.38 -2.04
N ILE A 227 -15.89 -0.73 -2.36
CA ILE A 227 -15.48 -1.71 -1.35
C ILE A 227 -13.97 -1.97 -1.42
N ILE A 228 -13.30 -1.80 -0.28
CA ILE A 228 -11.90 -2.17 -0.09
C ILE A 228 -11.88 -3.36 0.86
N ARG A 229 -11.53 -4.53 0.36
CA ARG A 229 -11.56 -5.78 1.10
C ARG A 229 -10.41 -5.89 2.11
N LYS A 230 -10.53 -6.84 3.00
CA LYS A 230 -9.58 -7.14 4.08
C LYS A 230 -8.13 -7.20 3.58
N GLY A 231 -7.22 -6.61 4.36
CA GLY A 231 -5.78 -6.72 4.17
C GLY A 231 -5.20 -5.96 2.98
N VAL A 232 -6.02 -5.21 2.22
CA VAL A 232 -5.57 -4.38 1.10
C VAL A 232 -4.57 -3.32 1.57
N LYS A 233 -3.53 -3.08 0.75
CA LYS A 233 -2.54 -2.02 0.96
C LYS A 233 -2.52 -1.09 -0.24
N LEU A 234 -2.89 0.15 -0.01
CA LEU A 234 -2.85 1.23 -0.99
C LEU A 234 -1.73 2.19 -0.62
N ASP A 235 -0.86 2.49 -1.56
CA ASP A 235 0.20 3.49 -1.40
C ASP A 235 -0.36 4.92 -1.57
N ASN A 236 0.50 5.90 -1.68
CA ASN A 236 0.14 7.31 -1.70
C ASN A 236 -0.45 7.75 -3.05
N LEU A 237 -1.32 8.79 -3.02
CA LEU A 237 -1.83 9.47 -4.21
C LEU A 237 -2.60 8.53 -5.18
N ILE A 238 -3.29 7.54 -4.67
CA ILE A 238 -4.12 6.64 -5.48
C ILE A 238 -5.52 7.23 -5.61
N GLN A 239 -6.13 7.08 -6.79
CA GLN A 239 -7.54 7.38 -7.04
C GLN A 239 -8.34 6.11 -7.25
N ILE A 240 -9.28 5.85 -6.36
CA ILE A 240 -10.29 4.78 -6.50
C ILE A 240 -11.63 5.43 -6.80
N ALA A 241 -12.15 5.22 -8.00
CA ALA A 241 -13.43 5.79 -8.41
C ALA A 241 -14.63 5.01 -7.85
N HIS A 242 -15.83 5.57 -8.09
CA HIS A 242 -17.09 5.03 -7.58
C HIS A 242 -17.36 3.56 -7.98
N ASN A 243 -17.98 2.80 -7.10
CA ASN A 243 -18.39 1.40 -7.34
C ASN A 243 -17.24 0.44 -7.67
N VAL A 244 -16.01 0.81 -7.36
CA VAL A 244 -14.85 -0.11 -7.46
C VAL A 244 -14.88 -1.10 -6.31
N GLU A 245 -14.48 -2.32 -6.57
CA GLU A 245 -14.22 -3.35 -5.57
C GLU A 245 -12.77 -3.82 -5.69
N ILE A 246 -12.01 -3.80 -4.58
CA ILE A 246 -10.64 -4.31 -4.52
C ILE A 246 -10.63 -5.54 -3.62
N GLY A 247 -10.23 -6.68 -4.18
CA GLY A 247 -10.16 -7.98 -3.50
C GLY A 247 -9.08 -8.04 -2.41
N SER A 248 -9.28 -8.98 -1.49
CA SER A 248 -8.47 -9.14 -0.28
C SER A 248 -6.97 -9.27 -0.57
N ASN A 249 -6.12 -8.71 0.31
CA ASN A 249 -4.66 -8.77 0.24
C ASN A 249 -4.03 -8.22 -1.05
N THR A 250 -4.77 -7.46 -1.83
CA THR A 250 -4.24 -6.78 -3.03
C THR A 250 -3.41 -5.57 -2.60
N VAL A 251 -2.26 -5.37 -3.26
CA VAL A 251 -1.37 -4.24 -3.02
C VAL A 251 -1.27 -3.37 -4.27
N ILE A 252 -1.39 -2.06 -4.09
CA ILE A 252 -1.39 -1.08 -5.19
C ILE A 252 -0.39 0.02 -4.87
N ALA A 253 0.59 0.20 -5.75
CA ALA A 253 1.62 1.22 -5.58
C ALA A 253 1.13 2.62 -6.04
N ALA A 254 1.89 3.63 -5.63
CA ALA A 254 1.53 5.04 -5.71
C ALA A 254 1.08 5.54 -7.10
N GLN A 255 0.21 6.57 -7.08
CA GLN A 255 -0.27 7.29 -8.26
C GLN A 255 -1.07 6.43 -9.26
N THR A 256 -1.56 5.28 -8.86
CA THR A 256 -2.43 4.45 -9.69
C THR A 256 -3.85 5.00 -9.69
N GLY A 257 -4.50 4.99 -10.86
CA GLY A 257 -5.89 5.41 -11.04
C GLY A 257 -6.78 4.25 -11.49
N ILE A 258 -7.87 4.01 -10.76
CA ILE A 258 -8.84 2.96 -11.07
C ILE A 258 -10.20 3.59 -11.35
N SER A 259 -10.67 3.45 -12.59
CA SER A 259 -11.95 4.01 -13.04
C SER A 259 -13.15 3.23 -12.50
N GLY A 260 -14.32 3.89 -12.52
CA GLY A 260 -15.53 3.40 -11.87
C GLY A 260 -16.01 2.02 -12.31
N SER A 261 -16.67 1.32 -11.38
CA SER A 261 -17.27 -0.01 -11.57
C SER A 261 -16.28 -1.13 -11.93
N THR A 262 -15.00 -0.93 -11.70
CA THR A 262 -13.95 -1.94 -11.91
C THR A 262 -13.88 -2.88 -10.73
N LYS A 263 -13.68 -4.17 -10.99
CA LYS A 263 -13.45 -5.20 -9.97
C LYS A 263 -12.04 -5.74 -10.07
N ILE A 264 -11.28 -5.60 -9.00
CA ILE A 264 -9.93 -6.15 -8.88
C ILE A 264 -9.99 -7.38 -7.97
N GLY A 265 -9.40 -8.47 -8.44
CA GLY A 265 -9.34 -9.74 -7.71
C GLY A 265 -8.48 -9.67 -6.46
N GLU A 266 -8.39 -10.80 -5.77
CA GLU A 266 -7.59 -10.97 -4.57
C GLU A 266 -6.11 -11.19 -4.89
N ASN A 267 -5.22 -10.85 -3.94
CA ASN A 267 -3.77 -11.10 -4.02
C ASN A 267 -3.11 -10.51 -5.28
N CYS A 268 -3.66 -9.44 -5.84
CA CYS A 268 -3.07 -8.74 -6.97
C CYS A 268 -1.92 -7.82 -6.51
N VAL A 269 -0.93 -7.64 -7.39
CA VAL A 269 0.17 -6.69 -7.20
C VAL A 269 0.15 -5.69 -8.35
N ILE A 270 -0.19 -4.44 -8.06
CA ILE A 270 -0.33 -3.39 -9.09
C ILE A 270 0.77 -2.35 -8.88
N GLY A 271 1.61 -2.17 -9.90
CA GLY A 271 2.71 -1.22 -9.92
C GLY A 271 2.25 0.24 -9.89
N GLY A 272 3.19 1.15 -9.64
CA GLY A 272 2.89 2.59 -9.59
C GLY A 272 2.51 3.18 -10.95
N GLN A 273 1.67 4.22 -10.92
CA GLN A 273 1.22 4.95 -12.12
C GLN A 273 0.47 4.08 -13.14
N VAL A 274 -0.18 3.03 -12.70
CA VAL A 274 -1.04 2.20 -13.55
C VAL A 274 -2.37 2.90 -13.74
N GLY A 275 -2.90 2.90 -14.98
CA GLY A 275 -4.24 3.37 -15.31
C GLY A 275 -5.14 2.19 -15.66
N ILE A 276 -6.30 2.04 -14.98
CA ILE A 276 -7.25 0.95 -15.23
C ILE A 276 -8.58 1.58 -15.66
N VAL A 277 -9.08 1.21 -16.86
CA VAL A 277 -10.36 1.71 -17.37
C VAL A 277 -11.54 1.14 -16.59
N GLY A 278 -12.69 1.82 -16.69
CA GLY A 278 -13.90 1.41 -15.98
C GLY A 278 -14.57 0.15 -16.51
N HIS A 279 -15.42 -0.46 -15.67
CA HIS A 279 -16.29 -1.59 -16.01
C HIS A 279 -15.56 -2.87 -16.44
N ILE A 280 -14.32 -3.08 -16.00
CA ILE A 280 -13.55 -4.30 -16.27
C ILE A 280 -13.31 -5.11 -14.99
N THR A 281 -12.86 -6.35 -15.19
CA THR A 281 -12.47 -7.25 -14.10
C THR A 281 -11.02 -7.69 -14.26
N ILE A 282 -10.26 -7.65 -13.16
CA ILE A 282 -8.90 -8.14 -13.07
C ILE A 282 -8.90 -9.44 -12.26
N ALA A 283 -8.42 -10.53 -12.85
CA ALA A 283 -8.37 -11.84 -12.20
C ALA A 283 -7.43 -11.86 -10.99
N ASN A 284 -7.69 -12.81 -10.08
CA ASN A 284 -6.90 -13.01 -8.86
C ASN A 284 -5.41 -13.24 -9.17
N GLY A 285 -4.53 -12.76 -8.27
CA GLY A 285 -3.10 -12.96 -8.38
C GLY A 285 -2.43 -12.26 -9.59
N SER A 286 -3.12 -11.33 -10.24
CA SER A 286 -2.54 -10.56 -11.35
C SER A 286 -1.42 -9.65 -10.86
N ASN A 287 -0.27 -9.68 -11.55
CA ASN A 287 0.86 -8.79 -11.29
C ASN A 287 0.99 -7.80 -12.47
N ILE A 288 0.74 -6.51 -12.23
CA ILE A 288 0.74 -5.49 -13.28
C ILE A 288 1.94 -4.55 -13.07
N GLY A 289 2.84 -4.52 -14.04
CA GLY A 289 4.02 -3.65 -14.02
C GLY A 289 3.68 -2.16 -14.04
N ALA A 290 4.57 -1.35 -13.48
CA ALA A 290 4.38 0.11 -13.37
C ALA A 290 4.15 0.78 -14.74
N LYS A 291 3.39 1.89 -14.74
CA LYS A 291 3.02 2.69 -15.93
C LYS A 291 2.24 1.94 -17.01
N SER A 292 1.62 0.81 -16.66
CA SER A 292 0.77 0.07 -17.60
C SER A 292 -0.61 0.72 -17.74
N GLY A 293 -1.15 0.70 -18.96
CA GLY A 293 -2.55 1.02 -19.25
C GLY A 293 -3.37 -0.26 -19.45
N VAL A 294 -4.36 -0.51 -18.59
CA VAL A 294 -5.21 -1.71 -18.67
C VAL A 294 -6.55 -1.33 -19.29
N ASN A 295 -6.76 -1.70 -20.54
CA ASN A 295 -7.92 -1.31 -21.33
C ASN A 295 -8.99 -2.41 -21.45
N ASN A 296 -8.70 -3.63 -21.01
CA ASN A 296 -9.60 -4.77 -21.11
C ASN A 296 -9.52 -5.64 -19.85
N SER A 297 -10.56 -6.43 -19.60
CA SER A 297 -10.56 -7.39 -18.50
C SER A 297 -9.43 -8.41 -18.63
N ILE A 298 -8.75 -8.69 -17.52
CA ILE A 298 -7.77 -9.75 -17.38
C ILE A 298 -8.49 -10.97 -16.79
N LYS A 299 -8.56 -12.06 -17.56
CA LYS A 299 -9.28 -13.28 -17.17
C LYS A 299 -8.37 -14.37 -16.61
N GLU A 300 -7.08 -14.29 -16.90
CA GLU A 300 -6.07 -15.28 -16.50
C GLU A 300 -5.53 -14.95 -15.12
N GLU A 301 -5.70 -15.88 -14.18
CA GLU A 301 -5.19 -15.73 -12.82
C GLU A 301 -3.67 -15.97 -12.75
N ASN A 302 -3.02 -15.36 -11.74
CA ASN A 302 -1.61 -15.56 -11.40
C ASN A 302 -0.64 -15.25 -12.57
N LYS A 303 -1.00 -14.29 -13.41
CA LYS A 303 -0.17 -13.84 -14.55
C LYS A 303 0.46 -12.47 -14.30
N SER A 304 1.61 -12.27 -14.91
CA SER A 304 2.32 -10.98 -14.92
C SER A 304 2.11 -10.26 -16.24
N TRP A 305 1.83 -8.95 -16.17
CA TRP A 305 1.54 -8.06 -17.29
C TRP A 305 2.46 -6.85 -17.24
N ASN A 306 2.97 -6.41 -18.37
CA ASN A 306 3.82 -5.20 -18.42
C ASN A 306 3.56 -4.43 -19.72
N GLY A 307 3.32 -3.13 -19.61
CA GLY A 307 2.92 -2.29 -20.74
C GLY A 307 3.93 -1.23 -21.18
N HIS A 308 5.03 -0.99 -20.44
CA HIS A 308 5.91 0.14 -20.75
C HIS A 308 7.38 -0.07 -20.34
N PRO A 309 8.21 -0.70 -21.18
CA PRO A 309 9.63 -0.89 -20.89
C PRO A 309 10.43 0.41 -21.02
N LEU A 310 11.42 0.63 -20.15
CA LEU A 310 12.41 1.69 -20.29
C LEU A 310 13.34 1.38 -21.47
N ALA A 311 13.57 2.38 -22.32
CA ALA A 311 14.52 2.30 -23.43
C ALA A 311 15.46 3.53 -23.43
N THR A 312 16.62 3.44 -24.10
CA THR A 312 17.45 4.62 -24.34
C THR A 312 16.65 5.66 -25.14
N TYR A 313 16.97 6.95 -24.98
CA TYR A 313 16.28 8.01 -25.73
C TYR A 313 16.25 7.73 -27.23
N ARG A 314 17.38 7.34 -27.80
CA ARG A 314 17.53 7.04 -29.24
C ARG A 314 16.66 5.85 -29.66
N ASP A 315 16.63 4.79 -28.85
CA ASP A 315 15.84 3.59 -29.17
C ASP A 315 14.36 3.86 -28.98
N SER A 316 13.97 4.64 -27.97
CA SER A 316 12.58 5.08 -27.78
C SER A 316 12.05 5.82 -29.01
N LEU A 317 12.82 6.74 -29.60
CA LEU A 317 12.43 7.42 -30.82
C LEU A 317 12.26 6.45 -32.01
N LYS A 318 13.17 5.48 -32.16
CA LYS A 318 13.05 4.45 -33.20
C LYS A 318 11.78 3.61 -33.03
N TYR A 319 11.51 3.16 -31.79
CA TYR A 319 10.29 2.39 -31.48
C TYR A 319 9.02 3.17 -31.82
N GLN A 320 8.95 4.46 -31.49
CA GLN A 320 7.81 5.30 -31.82
C GLN A 320 7.59 5.42 -33.33
N VAL A 321 8.66 5.58 -34.12
CA VAL A 321 8.60 5.64 -35.61
C VAL A 321 8.08 4.32 -36.17
N VAL A 322 8.63 3.18 -35.72
CA VAL A 322 8.22 1.86 -36.18
C VAL A 322 6.78 1.57 -35.80
N THR A 323 6.39 1.86 -34.54
CA THR A 323 5.02 1.64 -34.04
C THR A 323 3.97 2.38 -34.87
N ARG A 324 4.25 3.63 -35.28
CA ARG A 324 3.34 4.40 -36.15
C ARG A 324 3.16 3.77 -37.55
N ARG A 325 4.16 3.01 -38.00
CA ARG A 325 4.15 2.36 -39.31
C ARG A 325 3.66 0.91 -39.28
N LEU A 326 3.32 0.36 -38.12
CA LEU A 326 2.86 -1.03 -37.99
C LEU A 326 1.72 -1.38 -38.96
N PRO A 327 0.65 -0.56 -39.10
CA PRO A 327 -0.42 -0.88 -40.06
C PRO A 327 0.04 -0.93 -41.53
N GLU A 328 0.97 -0.06 -41.91
CA GLU A 328 1.58 -0.08 -43.26
C GLU A 328 2.47 -1.32 -43.44
N LEU A 329 3.22 -1.68 -42.42
CA LEU A 329 4.10 -2.86 -42.48
C LEU A 329 3.26 -4.15 -42.53
N GLU A 330 2.19 -4.26 -41.77
CA GLU A 330 1.27 -5.39 -41.83
C GLU A 330 0.70 -5.58 -43.23
N LYS A 331 0.18 -4.51 -43.85
CA LYS A 331 -0.33 -4.57 -45.23
C LYS A 331 0.73 -5.01 -46.23
N ARG A 332 1.96 -4.50 -46.09
CA ARG A 332 3.08 -4.93 -46.97
C ARG A 332 3.44 -6.41 -46.80
N ILE A 333 3.30 -6.94 -45.59
CA ILE A 333 3.52 -8.38 -45.34
C ILE A 333 2.42 -9.20 -46.01
N GLU A 334 1.16 -8.82 -45.87
CA GLU A 334 0.02 -9.47 -46.52
C GLU A 334 0.19 -9.48 -48.07
N ASP A 335 0.55 -8.33 -48.65
CA ASP A 335 0.83 -8.23 -50.08
C ASP A 335 1.96 -9.16 -50.55
N LEU A 336 3.06 -9.25 -49.81
CA LEU A 336 4.17 -10.16 -50.08
C LEU A 336 3.76 -11.63 -49.94
N GLU A 337 2.99 -11.99 -48.93
CA GLU A 337 2.48 -13.36 -48.77
C GLU A 337 1.56 -13.76 -49.93
N ASN A 338 0.72 -12.87 -50.42
CA ASN A 338 -0.14 -13.13 -51.57
C ASN A 338 0.66 -13.33 -52.84
N ILE A 339 1.68 -12.51 -53.10
CA ILE A 339 2.61 -12.68 -54.26
C ILE A 339 3.34 -14.03 -54.17
N LEU A 340 3.80 -14.42 -52.97
CA LEU A 340 4.44 -15.72 -52.79
C LEU A 340 3.49 -16.90 -53.03
N LYS A 341 2.27 -16.83 -52.56
CA LYS A 341 1.24 -17.87 -52.81
C LYS A 341 0.90 -18.00 -54.28
N GLU A 342 0.90 -16.90 -55.03
CA GLU A 342 0.66 -16.91 -56.52
C GLU A 342 1.84 -17.52 -57.27
N ARG A 343 3.09 -17.32 -56.83
CA ARG A 343 4.30 -17.86 -57.48
C ARG A 343 4.57 -19.34 -57.14
N LEU A 344 3.96 -19.85 -56.08
CA LEU A 344 4.11 -21.26 -55.65
C LEU A 344 2.97 -22.16 -56.18
N LYS A 345 2.03 -21.60 -56.90
CA LYS A 345 1.00 -22.31 -57.71
C LYS A 345 1.51 -22.47 -59.14
#